data_55d447695ef2f059cdefb9345c6cc8f8
#
_entry.id   55d447695ef2f059cdefb9345c6cc8f8
#
_cell.length_a   1.000
_cell.length_b   1.000
_cell.length_c   1.000
_cell.angle_alpha   90.00
_cell.angle_beta   90.00
_cell.angle_gamma   90.00
#
_symmetry.space_group_name_H-M   'P 1'
#
loop_
_entity.id
_entity.type
_entity.pdbx_description
1 polymer ?
#
loop_
_entity_poly.entity_id
_entity_poly.type
_entity_poly.pdbx_seq_one_letter_code
_entity_poly.pdbx_strand_id
1 'polypeptide(L)'
;MAGLPTFAYRLIKERFIGAPLATEGARRWGGRWNPAGTGILYTSATPELTLLEQLVHLPTLPYEDLPRLYLLTLELPEHPRVIDPHTLPVNWRDEAEFSANHAFLSDWLTSPDVLAVGVPSAVVSESMNYLLHPRHSAFNQVRVVDTKPFVIDPRLWRMA
;
A
#
# COMPACT_ATOMS: atom_id res chain seq x y z
N MET A 1 -7.53 25.70 -12.21
CA MET A 1 -7.93 24.42 -12.84
C MET A 1 -7.68 23.29 -11.86
N ALA A 2 -8.70 22.48 -11.64
CA ALA A 2 -8.50 21.25 -10.91
C ALA A 2 -7.57 20.33 -11.72
N GLY A 3 -6.50 19.83 -11.12
CA GLY A 3 -5.65 18.82 -11.75
C GLY A 3 -6.41 17.53 -12.02
N LEU A 4 -5.82 16.64 -12.84
CA LEU A 4 -6.37 15.30 -13.06
C LEU A 4 -6.41 14.55 -11.72
N PRO A 5 -7.48 13.76 -11.47
CA PRO A 5 -7.56 12.98 -10.23
C PRO A 5 -6.42 11.96 -10.15
N THR A 6 -5.92 11.75 -8.96
CA THR A 6 -4.94 10.68 -8.68
C THR A 6 -5.68 9.49 -8.11
N PHE A 7 -5.44 8.32 -8.70
CA PHE A 7 -6.00 7.06 -8.21
C PHE A 7 -4.93 6.22 -7.56
N ALA A 8 -5.35 5.47 -6.54
CA ALA A 8 -4.55 4.45 -5.88
C ALA A 8 -5.37 3.15 -5.83
N TYR A 9 -4.68 2.03 -5.75
CA TYR A 9 -5.31 0.72 -5.82
C TYR A 9 -4.90 -0.13 -4.62
N ARG A 10 -5.83 -0.95 -4.18
CA ARG A 10 -5.62 -1.84 -3.05
C ARG A 10 -6.40 -3.14 -3.25
N LEU A 11 -5.76 -4.28 -3.04
CA LEU A 11 -6.44 -5.57 -2.93
C LEU A 11 -6.66 -5.89 -1.46
N ILE A 12 -7.89 -6.21 -1.11
CA ILE A 12 -8.25 -6.60 0.26
C ILE A 12 -8.99 -7.94 0.26
N LYS A 13 -8.87 -8.65 1.38
CA LYS A 13 -9.68 -9.85 1.61
C LYS A 13 -11.12 -9.46 1.91
N GLU A 14 -12.06 -10.30 1.49
CA GLU A 14 -13.51 -10.07 1.66
C GLU A 14 -13.89 -9.64 3.07
N ARG A 15 -13.27 -10.24 4.10
CA ARG A 15 -13.55 -9.92 5.51
C ARG A 15 -13.29 -8.46 5.90
N PHE A 16 -12.52 -7.71 5.11
CA PHE A 16 -12.17 -6.31 5.38
C PHE A 16 -13.01 -5.31 4.60
N ILE A 17 -13.98 -5.79 3.81
CA ILE A 17 -14.76 -4.92 2.91
C ILE A 17 -15.60 -3.89 3.69
N GLY A 18 -15.98 -4.19 4.94
CA GLY A 18 -16.72 -3.26 5.80
C GLY A 18 -15.89 -2.10 6.35
N ALA A 19 -14.56 -2.19 6.29
CA ALA A 19 -13.63 -1.14 6.71
C ALA A 19 -12.42 -1.12 5.77
N PRO A 20 -12.62 -0.73 4.49
CA PRO A 20 -11.61 -0.91 3.45
C PRO A 20 -10.38 0.01 3.61
N LEU A 21 -10.51 1.09 4.35
CA LEU A 21 -9.43 2.05 4.61
C LEU A 21 -8.83 1.90 6.02
N ALA A 22 -9.13 0.81 6.72
CA ALA A 22 -8.58 0.55 8.04
C ALA A 22 -7.06 0.36 7.99
N THR A 23 -6.36 0.99 8.94
CA THR A 23 -4.90 0.92 9.07
C THR A 23 -4.46 0.10 10.29
N GLU A 24 -5.38 -0.58 10.94
CA GLU A 24 -5.14 -1.29 12.20
C GLU A 24 -4.09 -2.40 12.05
N GLY A 25 -4.12 -3.14 10.95
CA GLY A 25 -3.12 -4.20 10.69
C GLY A 25 -1.70 -3.63 10.61
N ALA A 26 -1.51 -2.56 9.83
CA ALA A 26 -0.22 -1.90 9.73
C ALA A 26 0.20 -1.27 11.07
N ARG A 27 -0.73 -0.70 11.82
CA ARG A 27 -0.47 -0.15 13.15
C ARG A 27 -0.03 -1.23 14.13
N ARG A 28 -0.65 -2.40 14.08
CA ARG A 28 -0.36 -3.48 15.03
C ARG A 28 0.99 -4.16 14.73
N TRP A 29 1.26 -4.43 13.47
CA TRP A 29 2.38 -5.28 13.09
C TRP A 29 3.57 -4.52 12.51
N GLY A 30 3.35 -3.27 12.06
CA GLY A 30 4.33 -2.54 11.29
C GLY A 30 4.48 -3.10 9.88
N GLY A 31 5.40 -2.51 9.14
CA GLY A 31 5.73 -2.91 7.78
C GLY A 31 7.02 -2.27 7.31
N ARG A 32 7.31 -2.39 6.03
CA ARG A 32 8.55 -1.85 5.44
C ARG A 32 8.76 -0.37 5.77
N TRP A 33 7.69 0.43 5.75
CA TRP A 33 7.78 1.89 5.85
C TRP A 33 7.22 2.46 7.15
N ASN A 34 6.60 1.65 7.99
CA ASN A 34 6.04 2.11 9.26
C ASN A 34 6.40 1.19 10.41
N PRO A 35 6.78 1.73 11.58
CA PRO A 35 6.95 0.92 12.78
C PRO A 35 5.58 0.52 13.36
N ALA A 36 5.56 -0.52 14.17
CA ALA A 36 4.39 -0.86 14.98
C ALA A 36 4.03 0.34 15.87
N GLY A 37 2.75 0.60 16.02
CA GLY A 37 2.22 1.78 16.73
C GLY A 37 1.78 2.92 15.82
N THR A 38 2.29 2.99 14.59
CA THR A 38 1.91 4.01 13.60
C THR A 38 1.17 3.34 12.45
N GLY A 39 -0.12 3.68 12.27
CA GLY A 39 -0.94 3.16 11.18
C GLY A 39 -0.65 3.89 9.88
N ILE A 40 -0.57 3.12 8.78
CA ILE A 40 -0.40 3.63 7.42
C ILE A 40 -1.30 2.79 6.50
N LEU A 41 -1.92 3.43 5.52
CA LEU A 41 -2.65 2.72 4.48
C LEU A 41 -1.72 2.50 3.28
N TYR A 42 -1.40 1.24 3.02
CA TYR A 42 -0.57 0.83 1.89
C TYR A 42 -1.44 0.68 0.64
N THR A 43 -1.09 1.38 -0.42
CA THR A 43 -1.74 1.30 -1.74
C THR A 43 -0.69 1.27 -2.84
N SER A 44 -1.11 0.99 -4.06
CA SER A 44 -0.24 0.98 -5.23
C SER A 44 -0.75 1.95 -6.29
N ALA A 45 0.15 2.45 -7.13
CA ALA A 45 -0.18 3.39 -8.19
C ALA A 45 -0.97 2.73 -9.34
N THR A 46 -0.89 1.40 -9.47
CA THR A 46 -1.59 0.64 -10.51
C THR A 46 -2.22 -0.64 -9.93
N PRO A 47 -3.28 -1.16 -10.56
CA PRO A 47 -3.87 -2.42 -10.12
C PRO A 47 -2.92 -3.61 -10.30
N GLU A 48 -2.06 -3.60 -11.32
CA GLU A 48 -1.07 -4.66 -11.54
C GLU A 48 -0.08 -4.74 -10.38
N LEU A 49 0.38 -3.59 -9.90
CA LEU A 49 1.33 -3.56 -8.80
C LEU A 49 0.70 -4.05 -7.51
N THR A 50 -0.53 -3.63 -7.21
CA THR A 50 -1.20 -4.12 -5.98
C THR A 50 -1.41 -5.64 -6.02
N LEU A 51 -1.62 -6.22 -7.21
CA LEU A 51 -1.65 -7.68 -7.39
C LEU A 51 -0.30 -8.30 -7.04
N LEU A 52 0.80 -7.79 -7.59
CA LEU A 52 2.14 -8.32 -7.33
C LEU A 52 2.50 -8.22 -5.85
N GLU A 53 2.20 -7.09 -5.21
CA GLU A 53 2.40 -6.91 -3.78
C GLU A 53 1.59 -7.93 -2.96
N GLN A 54 0.36 -8.22 -3.38
CA GLN A 54 -0.47 -9.22 -2.71
C GLN A 54 0.10 -10.63 -2.89
N LEU A 55 0.57 -10.99 -4.09
CA LEU A 55 1.09 -12.32 -4.38
C LEU A 55 2.29 -12.69 -3.51
N VAL A 56 3.20 -11.75 -3.25
CA VAL A 56 4.38 -12.02 -2.41
C VAL A 56 4.06 -12.13 -0.93
N HIS A 57 2.91 -11.63 -0.49
CA HIS A 57 2.48 -11.68 0.91
C HIS A 57 1.47 -12.79 1.22
N LEU A 58 0.86 -13.40 0.20
CA LEU A 58 -0.04 -14.51 0.42
C LEU A 58 0.73 -15.75 0.90
N PRO A 59 0.19 -16.48 1.88
CA PRO A 59 0.81 -17.74 2.30
C PRO A 59 0.71 -18.77 1.18
N THR A 60 1.61 -19.76 1.21
CA THR A 60 1.58 -20.88 0.27
C THR A 60 0.36 -21.74 0.53
N LEU A 61 -0.62 -21.68 -0.35
CA LEU A 61 -1.90 -22.38 -0.28
C LEU A 61 -2.24 -22.99 -1.64
N PRO A 62 -3.02 -24.07 -1.70
CA PRO A 62 -3.67 -24.49 -2.93
C PRO A 62 -4.50 -23.35 -3.51
N TYR A 63 -4.60 -23.29 -4.85
CA TYR A 63 -5.33 -22.19 -5.52
C TYR A 63 -6.78 -22.08 -5.03
N GLU A 64 -7.45 -23.19 -4.82
CA GLU A 64 -8.83 -23.28 -4.35
C GLU A 64 -9.02 -22.74 -2.91
N ASP A 65 -7.95 -22.67 -2.13
CA ASP A 65 -7.97 -22.18 -0.74
C ASP A 65 -7.58 -20.70 -0.64
N LEU A 66 -7.29 -20.04 -1.76
CA LEU A 66 -6.99 -18.61 -1.74
C LEU A 66 -8.18 -17.81 -1.23
N PRO A 67 -7.94 -16.76 -0.44
CA PRO A 67 -9.03 -15.92 0.05
C PRO A 67 -9.71 -15.19 -1.10
N ARG A 68 -10.99 -14.92 -0.94
CA ARG A 68 -11.69 -14.01 -1.84
C ARG A 68 -11.14 -12.60 -1.69
N LEU A 69 -10.79 -11.99 -2.83
CA LEU A 69 -10.20 -10.66 -2.89
C LEU A 69 -11.14 -9.69 -3.59
N TYR A 70 -10.99 -8.43 -3.20
CA TYR A 70 -11.66 -7.30 -3.84
C TYR A 70 -10.63 -6.25 -4.22
N LEU A 71 -10.74 -5.75 -5.44
CA LEU A 71 -9.94 -4.62 -5.91
C LEU A 71 -10.67 -3.32 -5.58
N LEU A 72 -10.00 -2.47 -4.83
CA LEU A 72 -10.47 -1.12 -4.55
C LEU A 72 -9.75 -0.13 -5.46
N THR A 73 -10.52 0.80 -6.02
CA THR A 73 -9.98 2.00 -6.64
C THR A 73 -10.26 3.17 -5.70
N LEU A 74 -9.22 3.85 -5.28
CA LEU A 74 -9.30 5.01 -4.39
C LEU A 74 -9.01 6.28 -5.19
N GLU A 75 -9.83 7.31 -5.01
CA GLU A 75 -9.53 8.65 -5.50
C GLU A 75 -8.90 9.46 -4.36
N LEU A 76 -7.73 10.01 -4.63
CA LEU A 76 -7.01 10.83 -3.66
C LEU A 76 -7.30 12.31 -3.88
N PRO A 77 -7.52 13.10 -2.80
CA PRO A 77 -7.80 14.54 -2.90
C PRO A 77 -6.59 15.35 -3.36
N GLU A 78 -5.39 14.80 -3.24
CA GLU A 78 -4.15 15.47 -3.63
C GLU A 78 -3.14 14.45 -4.17
N HIS A 79 -2.17 14.94 -4.94
CA HIS A 79 -1.12 14.09 -5.48
C HIS A 79 -0.12 13.69 -4.38
N PRO A 80 0.33 12.43 -4.35
CA PRO A 80 1.39 12.00 -3.43
C PRO A 80 2.69 12.77 -3.67
N ARG A 81 3.42 13.02 -2.58
CA ARG A 81 4.80 13.51 -2.67
C ARG A 81 5.72 12.34 -3.03
N VAL A 82 6.28 12.35 -4.22
CA VAL A 82 7.16 11.29 -4.70
C VAL A 82 8.53 11.45 -4.04
N ILE A 83 8.98 10.38 -3.38
CA ILE A 83 10.31 10.32 -2.79
C ILE A 83 11.32 10.01 -3.89
N ASP A 84 12.41 10.77 -3.98
CA ASP A 84 13.50 10.47 -4.89
C ASP A 84 14.17 9.16 -4.46
N PRO A 85 14.17 8.12 -5.32
CA PRO A 85 14.76 6.83 -4.99
C PRO A 85 16.25 6.90 -4.59
N HIS A 86 16.97 7.90 -5.09
CA HIS A 86 18.39 8.10 -4.77
C HIS A 86 18.63 8.57 -3.34
N THR A 87 17.61 9.08 -2.66
CA THR A 87 17.68 9.52 -1.27
C THR A 87 17.37 8.42 -0.27
N LEU A 88 16.87 7.29 -0.73
CA LEU A 88 16.49 6.18 0.13
C LEU A 88 17.70 5.52 0.81
N PRO A 89 17.50 4.90 1.98
CA PRO A 89 18.54 4.07 2.59
C PRO A 89 19.07 3.02 1.61
N VAL A 90 20.36 2.73 1.64
CA VAL A 90 21.00 1.76 0.73
C VAL A 90 20.31 0.39 0.77
N ASN A 91 19.84 -0.02 1.95
CA ASN A 91 19.21 -1.31 2.20
C ASN A 91 17.68 -1.24 2.24
N TRP A 92 17.05 -0.25 1.61
CA TRP A 92 15.60 -0.05 1.70
C TRP A 92 14.77 -1.27 1.24
N ARG A 93 15.33 -2.11 0.36
CA ARG A 93 14.67 -3.34 -0.14
C ARG A 93 14.88 -4.55 0.76
N ASP A 94 15.74 -4.48 1.76
CA ASP A 94 15.98 -5.60 2.67
C ASP A 94 14.66 -6.00 3.35
N GLU A 95 14.38 -7.30 3.40
CA GLU A 95 13.17 -7.83 4.02
C GLU A 95 13.38 -8.18 5.49
N ALA A 96 14.62 -8.26 5.94
CA ALA A 96 14.96 -8.63 7.31
C ALA A 96 14.96 -7.44 8.26
N GLU A 97 15.14 -6.22 7.75
CA GLU A 97 15.37 -5.05 8.60
C GLU A 97 14.79 -3.78 7.97
N PHE A 98 13.83 -3.16 8.66
CA PHE A 98 13.11 -1.98 8.19
C PHE A 98 13.42 -0.70 8.96
N SER A 99 14.28 -0.75 9.99
CA SER A 99 14.51 0.40 10.88
C SER A 99 15.06 1.63 10.15
N ALA A 100 15.93 1.43 9.15
CA ALA A 100 16.44 2.54 8.34
C ALA A 100 15.33 3.22 7.53
N ASN A 101 14.38 2.46 7.00
CA ASN A 101 13.23 2.99 6.27
C ASN A 101 12.30 3.77 7.20
N HIS A 102 12.05 3.25 8.41
CA HIS A 102 11.26 3.94 9.43
C HIS A 102 11.92 5.26 9.84
N ALA A 103 13.22 5.25 10.07
CA ALA A 103 13.97 6.46 10.40
C ALA A 103 13.93 7.48 9.26
N PHE A 104 14.04 7.02 8.01
CA PHE A 104 13.98 7.89 6.83
C PHE A 104 12.66 8.65 6.71
N LEU A 105 11.54 7.99 7.02
CA LEU A 105 10.20 8.61 6.98
C LEU A 105 9.73 9.15 8.34
N SER A 106 10.58 9.18 9.37
CA SER A 106 10.16 9.46 10.74
C SER A 106 9.42 10.79 10.91
N ASP A 107 9.85 11.85 10.24
CA ASP A 107 9.19 13.15 10.32
C ASP A 107 7.76 13.08 9.79
N TRP A 108 7.58 12.50 8.62
CA TRP A 108 6.25 12.32 8.04
C TRP A 108 5.38 11.35 8.85
N LEU A 109 5.96 10.28 9.37
CA LEU A 109 5.24 9.32 10.21
C LEU A 109 4.74 9.95 11.51
N THR A 110 5.53 10.85 12.08
CA THR A 110 5.19 11.52 13.34
C THR A 110 4.22 12.68 13.13
N SER A 111 4.46 13.49 12.10
CA SER A 111 3.69 14.71 11.80
C SER A 111 3.50 14.84 10.29
N PRO A 112 2.47 14.20 9.73
CA PRO A 112 2.28 14.19 8.28
C PRO A 112 1.92 15.58 7.74
N ASP A 113 2.80 16.13 6.92
CA ASP A 113 2.62 17.41 6.21
C ASP A 113 1.93 17.26 4.86
N VAL A 114 1.90 16.04 4.31
CA VAL A 114 1.14 15.66 3.11
C VAL A 114 0.37 14.37 3.39
N LEU A 115 -0.74 14.18 2.68
CA LEU A 115 -1.57 12.98 2.84
C LEU A 115 -0.81 11.71 2.50
N ALA A 116 -0.07 11.73 1.40
CA ALA A 116 0.56 10.53 0.86
C ALA A 116 1.98 10.78 0.39
N VAL A 117 2.82 9.77 0.54
CA VAL A 117 4.15 9.72 -0.09
C VAL A 117 4.20 8.55 -1.07
N GLY A 118 4.90 8.77 -2.19
CA GLY A 118 5.16 7.73 -3.17
C GLY A 118 6.55 7.16 -2.99
N VAL A 119 6.64 5.85 -2.80
CA VAL A 119 7.91 5.12 -2.62
C VAL A 119 8.01 4.01 -3.67
N PRO A 120 9.22 3.61 -4.08
CA PRO A 120 9.34 2.50 -5.02
C PRO A 120 8.88 1.19 -4.37
N SER A 121 8.31 0.30 -5.18
CA SER A 121 7.98 -1.04 -4.73
C SER A 121 9.24 -1.88 -4.55
N ALA A 122 9.30 -2.67 -3.47
CA ALA A 122 10.38 -3.64 -3.29
C ALA A 122 10.25 -4.83 -4.24
N VAL A 123 9.06 -5.08 -4.79
CA VAL A 123 8.81 -6.15 -5.76
C VAL A 123 9.23 -5.71 -7.17
N VAL A 124 8.81 -4.50 -7.57
CA VAL A 124 9.15 -3.90 -8.87
C VAL A 124 9.60 -2.46 -8.62
N SER A 125 10.90 -2.23 -8.57
CA SER A 125 11.46 -0.94 -8.15
C SER A 125 11.16 0.22 -9.13
N GLU A 126 10.77 -0.08 -10.35
CA GLU A 126 10.33 0.89 -11.36
C GLU A 126 8.88 1.34 -11.17
N SER A 127 8.15 0.68 -10.29
CA SER A 127 6.76 0.96 -9.97
C SER A 127 6.63 1.54 -8.57
N MET A 128 5.53 2.24 -8.31
CA MET A 128 5.37 3.05 -7.10
C MET A 128 4.21 2.57 -6.24
N ASN A 129 4.47 2.48 -4.95
CA ASN A 129 3.43 2.37 -3.92
C ASN A 129 3.13 3.74 -3.33
N TYR A 130 1.88 3.98 -2.98
CA TYR A 130 1.46 5.17 -2.25
C TYR A 130 1.12 4.80 -0.81
N LEU A 131 1.76 5.49 0.12
CA LEU A 131 1.53 5.34 1.55
C LEU A 131 0.66 6.51 2.00
N LEU A 132 -0.54 6.24 2.53
CA LEU A 132 -1.45 7.29 2.99
C LEU A 132 -1.46 7.34 4.52
N HIS A 133 -1.36 8.56 5.07
CA HIS A 133 -1.29 8.73 6.52
C HIS A 133 -2.68 9.01 7.11
N PRO A 134 -3.21 8.12 7.98
CA PRO A 134 -4.58 8.24 8.50
C PRO A 134 -4.79 9.47 9.41
N ARG A 135 -3.71 10.05 9.96
CA ARG A 135 -3.79 11.24 10.80
C ARG A 135 -3.67 12.55 10.03
N HIS A 136 -3.43 12.52 8.73
CA HIS A 136 -3.47 13.73 7.91
C HIS A 136 -4.91 14.20 7.72
N SER A 137 -5.14 15.51 7.76
CA SER A 137 -6.48 16.09 7.68
C SER A 137 -7.23 15.74 6.40
N ALA A 138 -6.53 15.50 5.30
CA ALA A 138 -7.13 15.13 4.02
C ALA A 138 -7.47 13.63 3.91
N PHE A 139 -7.11 12.80 4.89
CA PHE A 139 -7.40 11.37 4.82
C PHE A 139 -8.91 11.07 4.74
N ASN A 140 -9.74 11.86 5.41
CA ASN A 140 -11.20 11.70 5.36
C ASN A 140 -11.81 12.08 4.00
N GLN A 141 -11.02 12.65 3.10
CA GLN A 141 -11.45 12.98 1.74
C GLN A 141 -11.06 11.91 0.72
N VAL A 142 -10.31 10.89 1.13
CA VAL A 142 -10.04 9.72 0.30
C VAL A 142 -11.33 8.98 0.05
N ARG A 143 -11.66 8.70 -1.21
CA ARG A 143 -12.91 8.04 -1.59
C ARG A 143 -12.65 6.70 -2.25
N VAL A 144 -13.39 5.68 -1.83
CA VAL A 144 -13.48 4.42 -2.56
C VAL A 144 -14.48 4.64 -3.70
N VAL A 145 -13.97 4.74 -4.93
CA VAL A 145 -14.82 5.01 -6.11
C VAL A 145 -15.22 3.75 -6.86
N ASP A 146 -14.55 2.64 -6.60
CA ASP A 146 -14.91 1.35 -7.14
C ASP A 146 -14.45 0.23 -6.21
N THR A 147 -15.28 -0.81 -6.09
CA THR A 147 -15.01 -2.03 -5.32
C THR A 147 -15.55 -3.20 -6.13
N LYS A 148 -14.68 -4.10 -6.56
CA LYS A 148 -15.10 -5.24 -7.37
C LYS A 148 -14.37 -6.52 -6.99
N PRO A 149 -15.04 -7.68 -7.09
CA PRO A 149 -14.38 -8.96 -6.91
C PRO A 149 -13.18 -9.10 -7.84
N PHE A 150 -12.09 -9.65 -7.31
CA PHE A 150 -10.86 -9.86 -8.07
C PHE A 150 -10.45 -11.32 -7.97
N VAL A 151 -10.26 -11.96 -9.12
CA VAL A 151 -9.82 -13.35 -9.21
C VAL A 151 -8.38 -13.36 -9.70
N ILE A 152 -7.49 -14.00 -8.94
CA ILE A 152 -6.11 -14.23 -9.39
C ILE A 152 -6.14 -15.25 -10.52
N ASP A 153 -5.52 -14.93 -11.66
CA ASP A 153 -5.37 -15.89 -12.76
C ASP A 153 -4.59 -17.10 -12.26
N PRO A 154 -5.08 -18.34 -12.46
CA PRO A 154 -4.41 -19.54 -11.94
C PRO A 154 -2.97 -19.70 -12.41
N ARG A 155 -2.60 -19.13 -13.55
CA ARG A 155 -1.23 -19.18 -14.08
C ARG A 155 -0.24 -18.39 -13.23
N LEU A 156 -0.72 -17.43 -12.47
CA LEU A 156 0.10 -16.64 -11.54
C LEU A 156 0.31 -17.34 -10.19
N TRP A 157 -0.45 -18.37 -9.90
CA TRP A 157 -0.40 -19.08 -8.62
C TRP A 157 -0.01 -20.54 -8.86
N ARG A 158 1.30 -20.76 -8.90
CA ARG A 158 1.85 -22.11 -9.07
C ARG A 158 2.53 -22.53 -7.79
N MET A 159 2.10 -23.63 -7.23
CA MET A 159 2.84 -24.30 -6.17
C MET A 159 3.98 -25.09 -6.80
N ALA A 160 5.18 -24.89 -6.27
CA ALA A 160 6.33 -25.68 -6.65
C ALA A 160 6.19 -27.13 -6.15
#